data_fa5ce26781465fbe60dab43e1456211a
#
_entry.id   fa5ce26781465fbe60dab43e1456211a
#
_cell.length_a   1.000
_cell.length_b   1.000
_cell.length_c   1.000
_cell.angle_alpha   90.00
_cell.angle_beta   90.00
_cell.angle_gamma   90.00
#
_symmetry.space_group_name_H-M   'P 1'
#
loop_
_entity.id
_entity.type
_entity.pdbx_description
1 polymer ?
#
loop_
_entity_poly.entity_id
_entity_poly.type
_entity_poly.pdbx_seq_one_letter_code
_entity_poly.pdbx_strand_id
1 'polypeptide(L)'
;MVTLPDGSKTQEGAKDEDGKWVLPDGTITYHVKKDGGLDWYTYSGFKRYSDAGGCMQCHGPAGKGSTYAPGLVNSLKTMDFGTFLGIVASGRIRKQGDTEYVMPALGDNRNIMCYIEDIYAYLKGRAQGAVNEFRPNARARDPKPEQAKIHEKECFE
;
A
#
# COMPACT_ATOMS: atom_id res chain seq x y z
N MET A 1 8.79 -11.41 -6.23
CA MET A 1 8.27 -10.75 -7.44
C MET A 1 8.54 -11.63 -8.65
N VAL A 2 7.54 -11.77 -9.49
CA VAL A 2 7.67 -12.54 -10.74
C VAL A 2 7.22 -11.68 -11.93
N THR A 3 7.73 -12.02 -13.12
CA THR A 3 7.30 -11.38 -14.36
C THR A 3 6.39 -12.36 -15.11
N LEU A 4 5.18 -11.90 -15.43
CA LEU A 4 4.20 -12.69 -16.15
C LEU A 4 4.51 -12.71 -17.66
N PRO A 5 3.89 -13.63 -18.45
CA PRO A 5 4.16 -13.74 -19.89
C PRO A 5 3.90 -12.44 -20.67
N ASP A 6 2.98 -11.58 -20.22
CA ASP A 6 2.69 -10.29 -20.86
C ASP A 6 3.70 -9.19 -20.48
N GLY A 7 4.72 -9.50 -19.69
CA GLY A 7 5.72 -8.53 -19.23
C GLY A 7 5.35 -7.78 -17.97
N SER A 8 4.16 -8.00 -17.41
CA SER A 8 3.75 -7.37 -16.16
C SER A 8 4.40 -8.06 -14.97
N LYS A 9 4.38 -7.37 -13.82
CA LYS A 9 5.01 -7.85 -12.58
C LYS A 9 4.01 -7.92 -11.44
N THR A 10 4.11 -8.97 -10.63
CA THR A 10 3.30 -9.16 -9.43
C THR A 10 4.03 -10.11 -8.48
N GLN A 11 3.41 -10.48 -7.36
CA GLN A 11 3.93 -11.52 -6.50
C GLN A 11 3.61 -12.90 -7.06
N GLU A 12 4.49 -13.87 -6.78
CA GLU A 12 4.28 -15.25 -7.19
C GLU A 12 2.96 -15.78 -6.64
N GLY A 13 2.17 -16.43 -7.52
CA GLY A 13 0.88 -17.00 -7.15
C GLY A 13 -0.30 -16.03 -7.19
N ALA A 14 -0.05 -14.75 -7.48
CA ALA A 14 -1.12 -13.76 -7.55
C ALA A 14 -2.05 -14.00 -8.73
N LYS A 15 -3.34 -13.73 -8.52
CA LYS A 15 -4.38 -13.82 -9.56
C LYS A 15 -5.23 -12.57 -9.56
N ASP A 16 -5.70 -12.20 -10.75
CA ASP A 16 -6.60 -11.07 -10.96
C ASP A 16 -8.05 -11.48 -10.64
N GLU A 17 -8.64 -10.84 -9.64
CA GLU A 17 -10.05 -11.01 -9.29
C GLU A 17 -10.79 -9.69 -9.58
N ASP A 18 -11.27 -9.54 -10.80
CA ASP A 18 -12.00 -8.36 -11.26
C ASP A 18 -11.25 -7.04 -11.00
N GLY A 19 -9.97 -7.05 -11.27
CA GLY A 19 -9.10 -5.88 -11.10
C GLY A 19 -8.36 -5.83 -9.78
N LYS A 20 -8.67 -6.71 -8.83
CA LYS A 20 -7.97 -6.83 -7.56
C LYS A 20 -7.04 -8.05 -7.62
N TRP A 21 -5.75 -7.81 -7.52
CA TRP A 21 -4.77 -8.89 -7.53
C TRP A 21 -4.61 -9.45 -6.13
N VAL A 22 -4.77 -10.77 -6.00
CA VAL A 22 -4.74 -11.45 -4.70
C VAL A 22 -3.86 -12.69 -4.74
N LEU A 23 -3.25 -12.97 -3.60
CA LEU A 23 -2.49 -14.20 -3.36
C LEU A 23 -3.45 -15.36 -3.07
N PRO A 24 -2.96 -16.62 -3.11
CA PRO A 24 -3.81 -17.79 -2.82
C PRO A 24 -4.52 -17.73 -1.47
N ASP A 25 -3.95 -17.05 -0.48
CA ASP A 25 -4.57 -16.89 0.85
C ASP A 25 -5.58 -15.72 0.91
N GLY A 26 -5.81 -15.04 -0.19
CA GLY A 26 -6.73 -13.91 -0.26
C GLY A 26 -6.11 -12.55 0.04
N THR A 27 -4.83 -12.49 0.40
CA THR A 27 -4.14 -11.23 0.68
C THR A 27 -3.99 -10.41 -0.60
N ILE A 28 -4.32 -9.12 -0.53
CA ILE A 28 -4.13 -8.21 -1.67
C ILE A 28 -2.65 -8.07 -2.01
N THR A 29 -2.37 -7.90 -3.30
CA THR A 29 -1.03 -7.58 -3.77
C THR A 29 -1.08 -6.59 -4.94
N TYR A 30 0.08 -6.16 -5.38
CA TYR A 30 0.25 -5.21 -6.47
C TYR A 30 0.27 -5.92 -7.82
N HIS A 31 -0.01 -5.15 -8.88
CA HIS A 31 0.24 -5.55 -10.26
C HIS A 31 0.74 -4.34 -11.04
N VAL A 32 1.88 -4.49 -11.72
CA VAL A 32 2.49 -3.43 -12.52
C VAL A 32 2.55 -3.90 -13.96
N LYS A 33 1.86 -3.19 -14.85
CA LYS A 33 1.85 -3.51 -16.28
C LYS A 33 3.20 -3.23 -16.90
N LYS A 34 3.45 -3.81 -18.08
CA LYS A 34 4.71 -3.63 -18.82
C LYS A 34 5.04 -2.16 -19.07
N ASP A 35 4.03 -1.32 -19.30
CA ASP A 35 4.20 0.11 -19.54
C ASP A 35 4.40 0.93 -18.23
N GLY A 36 4.45 0.25 -17.08
CA GLY A 36 4.57 0.89 -15.77
C GLY A 36 3.25 1.30 -15.14
N GLY A 37 2.12 1.11 -15.81
CA GLY A 37 0.79 1.41 -15.26
C GLY A 37 0.43 0.46 -14.14
N LEU A 38 -0.17 1.02 -13.08
CA LEU A 38 -0.54 0.24 -11.89
C LEU A 38 -1.99 -0.25 -12.00
N ASP A 39 -2.29 -1.38 -11.37
CA ASP A 39 -3.67 -1.74 -11.10
C ASP A 39 -4.31 -0.67 -10.21
N TRP A 40 -5.65 -0.61 -10.21
CA TRP A 40 -6.34 0.45 -9.47
C TRP A 40 -5.99 0.49 -7.98
N TYR A 41 -5.95 -0.65 -7.33
CA TYR A 41 -5.72 -0.71 -5.87
C TYR A 41 -4.32 -0.24 -5.49
N THR A 42 -3.31 -0.63 -6.25
CA THR A 42 -1.94 -0.16 -6.02
C THR A 42 -1.83 1.33 -6.26
N TYR A 43 -2.48 1.85 -7.30
CA TYR A 43 -2.53 3.28 -7.58
C TYR A 43 -3.27 4.04 -6.46
N SER A 44 -4.42 3.54 -6.03
CA SER A 44 -5.17 4.08 -4.90
C SER A 44 -4.31 4.12 -3.63
N GLY A 45 -3.55 3.06 -3.39
CA GLY A 45 -2.64 2.98 -2.25
C GLY A 45 -1.56 4.06 -2.29
N PHE A 46 -1.00 4.33 -3.46
CA PHE A 46 -0.07 5.45 -3.64
C PHE A 46 -0.73 6.77 -3.24
N LYS A 47 -1.94 7.02 -3.75
CA LYS A 47 -2.65 8.27 -3.46
C LYS A 47 -2.94 8.43 -1.97
N ARG A 48 -3.47 7.39 -1.32
CA ARG A 48 -3.80 7.46 0.11
C ARG A 48 -2.56 7.57 0.98
N TYR A 49 -1.49 6.89 0.61
CA TYR A 49 -0.20 7.03 1.29
C TYR A 49 0.33 8.46 1.21
N SER A 50 0.22 9.08 0.05
CA SER A 50 0.84 10.38 -0.26
C SER A 50 -0.03 11.60 0.05
N ASP A 51 -1.32 11.41 0.32
CA ASP A 51 -2.24 12.51 0.60
C ASP A 51 -1.93 13.21 1.92
N ALA A 52 -2.37 14.46 2.05
CA ALA A 52 -2.19 15.24 3.27
C ALA A 52 -2.83 14.52 4.46
N GLY A 53 -2.08 14.39 5.56
CA GLY A 53 -2.52 13.63 6.73
C GLY A 53 -2.29 12.13 6.61
N GLY A 54 -1.74 11.66 5.49
CA GLY A 54 -1.40 10.26 5.28
C GLY A 54 -0.03 9.88 5.81
N CYS A 55 0.40 8.68 5.44
CA CYS A 55 1.63 8.05 5.96
C CYS A 55 2.91 8.80 5.57
N MET A 56 2.90 9.48 4.43
CA MET A 56 4.06 10.17 3.88
C MET A 56 4.59 11.27 4.80
N GLN A 57 3.72 11.88 5.61
CA GLN A 57 4.10 12.96 6.52
C GLN A 57 5.22 12.54 7.48
N CYS A 58 5.18 11.29 7.96
CA CYS A 58 6.18 10.75 8.86
C CYS A 58 7.14 9.78 8.18
N HIS A 59 6.61 8.89 7.32
CA HIS A 59 7.40 7.83 6.69
C HIS A 59 8.10 8.25 5.40
N GLY A 60 7.96 9.50 4.99
CA GLY A 60 8.63 10.05 3.83
C GLY A 60 8.00 9.67 2.50
N PRO A 61 8.39 10.37 1.41
CA PRO A 61 7.89 10.06 0.08
C PRO A 61 8.24 8.62 -0.31
N ALA A 62 7.29 7.92 -0.92
CA ALA A 62 7.47 6.56 -1.42
C ALA A 62 7.92 5.54 -0.36
N GLY A 63 7.66 5.81 0.92
CA GLY A 63 8.02 4.90 2.02
C GLY A 63 9.49 4.84 2.36
N LYS A 64 10.29 5.83 1.96
CA LYS A 64 11.74 5.82 2.17
C LYS A 64 12.17 6.08 3.62
N GLY A 65 11.29 6.63 4.43
CA GLY A 65 11.59 6.99 5.80
C GLY A 65 11.95 8.45 5.98
N SER A 66 12.00 8.88 7.23
CA SER A 66 12.38 10.24 7.63
C SER A 66 13.02 10.22 9.00
N THR A 67 13.34 11.40 9.55
CA THR A 67 13.83 11.51 10.92
C THR A 67 12.76 11.14 11.95
N TYR A 68 11.47 11.13 11.56
CA TYR A 68 10.36 10.86 12.46
C TYR A 68 9.94 9.40 12.49
N ALA A 69 10.15 8.66 11.41
CA ALA A 69 9.67 7.29 11.28
C ALA A 69 10.55 6.46 10.34
N PRO A 70 10.56 5.12 10.52
CA PRO A 70 11.41 4.24 9.72
C PRO A 70 10.94 4.14 8.27
N GLY A 71 11.84 3.71 7.39
CA GLY A 71 11.52 3.42 6.00
C GLY A 71 10.65 2.18 5.87
N LEU A 72 9.50 2.33 5.24
CA LEU A 72 8.56 1.24 5.06
C LEU A 72 8.96 0.32 3.91
N VAL A 73 9.74 0.80 2.96
CA VAL A 73 10.27 -0.01 1.86
C VAL A 73 11.00 -1.24 2.39
N ASN A 74 11.79 -1.07 3.45
CA ASN A 74 12.48 -2.20 4.05
C ASN A 74 11.56 -3.03 4.94
N SER A 75 10.73 -2.38 5.77
CA SER A 75 9.84 -3.06 6.72
C SER A 75 8.84 -3.98 6.03
N LEU A 76 8.30 -3.56 4.90
CA LEU A 76 7.28 -4.31 4.17
C LEU A 76 7.83 -5.53 3.41
N LYS A 77 9.14 -5.72 3.34
CA LYS A 77 9.71 -6.92 2.71
C LYS A 77 9.26 -8.20 3.40
N THR A 78 9.09 -8.15 4.72
CA THR A 78 8.76 -9.31 5.54
C THR A 78 7.46 -9.17 6.32
N MET A 79 6.82 -8.01 6.29
CA MET A 79 5.61 -7.76 7.07
C MET A 79 4.37 -8.27 6.33
N ASP A 80 3.58 -9.13 6.97
CA ASP A 80 2.32 -9.58 6.41
C ASP A 80 1.20 -8.54 6.63
N PHE A 81 0.05 -8.76 5.98
CA PHE A 81 -1.05 -7.81 6.04
C PHE A 81 -1.62 -7.69 7.46
N GLY A 82 -1.78 -8.80 8.17
CA GLY A 82 -2.32 -8.78 9.53
C GLY A 82 -1.47 -7.95 10.49
N THR A 83 -0.15 -8.10 10.41
CA THR A 83 0.78 -7.31 11.22
C THR A 83 0.71 -5.84 10.84
N PHE A 84 0.69 -5.54 9.55
CA PHE A 84 0.55 -4.17 9.03
C PHE A 84 -0.73 -3.51 9.53
N LEU A 85 -1.87 -4.20 9.37
CA LEU A 85 -3.17 -3.72 9.82
C LEU A 85 -3.18 -3.42 11.31
N GLY A 86 -2.63 -4.33 12.11
CA GLY A 86 -2.57 -4.17 13.56
C GLY A 86 -1.76 -2.94 13.99
N ILE A 87 -0.61 -2.72 13.36
CA ILE A 87 0.24 -1.55 13.67
C ILE A 87 -0.46 -0.26 13.28
N VAL A 88 -1.06 -0.18 12.09
CA VAL A 88 -1.75 1.03 11.64
C VAL A 88 -2.96 1.33 12.52
N ALA A 89 -3.76 0.33 12.85
CA ALA A 89 -4.97 0.51 13.64
C ALA A 89 -4.68 0.90 15.09
N SER A 90 -3.69 0.27 15.70
CA SER A 90 -3.38 0.44 17.13
C SER A 90 -2.29 1.45 17.43
N GLY A 91 -1.52 1.83 16.41
CA GLY A 91 -0.37 2.69 16.60
C GLY A 91 0.83 1.96 17.19
N ARG A 92 1.90 2.69 17.39
CA ARG A 92 3.15 2.14 17.91
C ARG A 92 3.97 3.22 18.61
N ILE A 93 4.60 2.86 19.73
CA ILE A 93 5.54 3.71 20.43
C ILE A 93 6.92 3.08 20.32
N ARG A 94 7.91 3.87 19.86
CA ARG A 94 9.30 3.44 19.77
C ARG A 94 10.17 4.40 20.58
N LYS A 95 10.97 3.86 21.47
CA LYS A 95 11.94 4.64 22.24
C LYS A 95 13.35 4.42 21.69
N GLN A 96 14.10 5.51 21.55
CA GLN A 96 15.49 5.48 21.13
C GLN A 96 16.25 6.47 22.01
N GLY A 97 16.96 5.95 23.02
CA GLY A 97 17.54 6.78 24.07
C GLY A 97 16.46 7.51 24.85
N ASP A 98 16.59 8.82 24.97
CA ASP A 98 15.60 9.68 25.65
C ASP A 98 14.50 10.16 24.71
N THR A 99 14.55 9.79 23.43
CA THR A 99 13.56 10.21 22.44
C THR A 99 12.49 9.14 22.26
N GLU A 100 11.23 9.58 22.32
CA GLU A 100 10.08 8.72 22.08
C GLU A 100 9.45 9.10 20.75
N TYR A 101 9.30 8.12 19.85
CA TYR A 101 8.63 8.28 18.56
C TYR A 101 7.28 7.60 18.63
N VAL A 102 6.22 8.32 18.27
CA VAL A 102 4.86 7.81 18.34
C VAL A 102 4.25 7.76 16.95
N MET A 103 3.82 6.57 16.53
CA MET A 103 2.90 6.41 15.42
C MET A 103 1.49 6.38 16.02
N PRO A 104 0.61 7.35 15.68
CA PRO A 104 -0.72 7.36 16.27
C PRO A 104 -1.56 6.17 15.81
N ALA A 105 -2.56 5.82 16.61
CA ALA A 105 -3.54 4.81 16.24
C ALA A 105 -4.50 5.40 15.19
N LEU A 106 -4.65 4.71 14.06
CA LEU A 106 -5.46 5.18 12.94
C LEU A 106 -6.71 4.32 12.69
N GLY A 107 -7.02 3.41 13.64
CA GLY A 107 -8.14 2.48 13.50
C GLY A 107 -9.50 3.14 13.32
N ASP A 108 -9.68 4.35 13.82
CA ASP A 108 -10.92 5.11 13.68
C ASP A 108 -10.89 6.10 12.50
N ASN A 109 -9.78 6.16 11.77
CA ASN A 109 -9.65 7.06 10.62
C ASN A 109 -10.09 6.34 9.36
N ARG A 110 -11.31 6.62 8.90
CA ARG A 110 -11.86 5.98 7.70
C ARG A 110 -11.10 6.33 6.42
N ASN A 111 -10.50 7.51 6.36
CA ASN A 111 -9.69 7.92 5.20
C ASN A 111 -8.43 7.05 5.05
N ILE A 112 -8.03 6.36 6.09
CA ILE A 112 -6.93 5.40 6.08
C ILE A 112 -7.48 3.98 6.04
N MET A 113 -8.37 3.63 6.97
CA MET A 113 -8.80 2.24 7.15
C MET A 113 -9.66 1.71 5.99
N CYS A 114 -10.44 2.55 5.32
CA CYS A 114 -11.18 2.12 4.15
C CYS A 114 -10.30 1.78 2.96
N TYR A 115 -9.04 2.22 2.98
CA TYR A 115 -8.06 1.99 1.91
C TYR A 115 -6.83 1.23 2.40
N ILE A 116 -6.92 0.57 3.55
CA ILE A 116 -5.75 -0.06 4.17
C ILE A 116 -5.14 -1.16 3.30
N GLU A 117 -5.98 -1.93 2.61
CA GLU A 117 -5.50 -2.95 1.67
C GLU A 117 -4.75 -2.31 0.50
N ASP A 118 -5.29 -1.21 -0.04
CA ASP A 118 -4.69 -0.48 -1.16
C ASP A 118 -3.31 0.04 -0.77
N ILE A 119 -3.21 0.63 0.42
CA ILE A 119 -1.94 1.16 0.95
C ILE A 119 -0.92 0.02 1.11
N TYR A 120 -1.36 -1.13 1.62
CA TYR A 120 -0.50 -2.30 1.77
C TYR A 120 0.01 -2.80 0.42
N ALA A 121 -0.86 -2.89 -0.60
CA ALA A 121 -0.46 -3.31 -1.94
C ALA A 121 0.61 -2.38 -2.52
N TYR A 122 0.43 -1.07 -2.40
CA TYR A 122 1.41 -0.10 -2.85
C TYR A 122 2.76 -0.27 -2.15
N LEU A 123 2.75 -0.33 -0.83
CA LEU A 123 3.97 -0.46 -0.04
C LEU A 123 4.67 -1.80 -0.28
N LYS A 124 3.92 -2.87 -0.49
CA LYS A 124 4.48 -4.18 -0.84
C LYS A 124 5.15 -4.13 -2.20
N GLY A 125 4.53 -3.47 -3.18
CA GLY A 125 5.13 -3.26 -4.49
C GLY A 125 6.41 -2.43 -4.41
N ARG A 126 6.44 -1.41 -3.54
CA ARG A 126 7.64 -0.64 -3.27
C ARG A 126 8.74 -1.52 -2.65
N ALA A 127 8.38 -2.31 -1.66
CA ALA A 127 9.33 -3.16 -0.94
C ALA A 127 9.97 -4.20 -1.85
N GLN A 128 9.22 -4.75 -2.79
CA GLN A 128 9.71 -5.77 -3.72
C GLN A 128 10.35 -5.20 -4.99
N GLY A 129 10.37 -3.87 -5.14
CA GLY A 129 11.00 -3.22 -6.28
C GLY A 129 10.18 -3.20 -7.55
N ALA A 130 8.91 -3.63 -7.50
CA ALA A 130 8.02 -3.59 -8.65
C ALA A 130 7.49 -2.19 -8.93
N VAL A 131 7.27 -1.40 -7.88
CA VAL A 131 6.81 -0.01 -7.95
C VAL A 131 7.98 0.89 -7.59
N ASN A 132 8.33 1.82 -8.50
CA ASN A 132 9.45 2.73 -8.27
C ASN A 132 9.07 3.88 -7.32
N GLU A 133 10.04 4.72 -6.98
CA GLU A 133 9.88 5.83 -6.03
C GLU A 133 9.17 7.05 -6.61
N PHE A 134 8.94 7.06 -7.92
CA PHE A 134 8.37 8.22 -8.60
C PHE A 134 6.84 8.20 -8.57
N ARG A 135 6.24 9.35 -8.87
CA ARG A 135 4.79 9.45 -8.96
C ARG A 135 4.27 8.59 -10.11
N PRO A 136 3.31 7.66 -9.86
CA PRO A 136 2.73 6.84 -10.91
C PRO A 136 2.01 7.69 -11.97
N ASN A 137 2.05 7.21 -13.22
CA ASN A 137 1.32 7.85 -14.30
C ASN A 137 -0.18 7.53 -14.17
N ALA A 138 -0.97 8.56 -13.84
CA ALA A 138 -2.41 8.42 -13.66
C ALA A 138 -3.13 7.97 -14.94
N ARG A 139 -2.58 8.28 -16.13
CA ARG A 139 -3.20 7.90 -17.40
C ARG A 139 -2.98 6.44 -17.74
N ALA A 140 -1.91 5.83 -17.22
CA ALA A 140 -1.57 4.44 -17.51
C ALA A 140 -2.22 3.46 -16.51
N ARG A 141 -2.81 3.95 -15.42
CA ARG A 141 -3.44 3.08 -14.43
C ARG A 141 -4.69 2.40 -14.96
N ASP A 142 -5.02 1.26 -14.36
CA ASP A 142 -6.27 0.58 -14.67
C ASP A 142 -7.47 1.41 -14.16
N PRO A 143 -8.65 1.25 -14.78
CA PRO A 143 -9.84 1.94 -14.31
C PRO A 143 -10.29 1.40 -12.96
N LYS A 144 -11.01 2.24 -12.19
CA LYS A 144 -11.54 1.87 -10.88
C LYS A 144 -12.58 0.75 -11.03
N PRO A 145 -12.35 -0.44 -10.44
CA PRO A 145 -13.32 -1.53 -10.51
C PRO A 145 -14.63 -1.20 -9.79
N GLU A 146 -15.73 -1.79 -10.23
CA GLU A 146 -17.03 -1.60 -9.58
C GLU A 146 -17.01 -2.07 -8.12
N GLN A 147 -16.33 -3.19 -7.82
CA GLN A 147 -16.20 -3.66 -6.45
C GLN A 147 -15.49 -2.66 -5.54
N ALA A 148 -14.56 -1.86 -6.07
CA ALA A 148 -13.88 -0.82 -5.31
C ALA A 148 -14.84 0.32 -4.96
N LYS A 149 -15.73 0.68 -5.88
CA LYS A 149 -16.76 1.71 -5.64
C LYS A 149 -17.75 1.26 -4.57
N ILE A 150 -18.17 0.01 -4.63
CA ILE A 150 -19.10 -0.59 -3.65
C ILE A 150 -18.45 -0.63 -2.27
N HIS A 151 -17.22 -1.11 -2.18
CA HIS A 151 -16.48 -1.18 -0.91
C HIS A 151 -16.34 0.21 -0.27
N GLU A 152 -15.96 1.20 -1.08
CA GLU A 152 -15.79 2.59 -0.61
C GLU A 152 -17.09 3.14 -0.05
N LYS A 153 -18.19 2.96 -0.78
CA LYS A 153 -19.51 3.40 -0.34
C LYS A 153 -19.92 2.75 0.99
N GLU A 154 -19.79 1.45 1.08
CA GLU A 154 -20.15 0.70 2.30
C GLU A 154 -19.26 1.07 3.50
N CYS A 155 -17.96 1.29 3.26
CA CYS A 155 -17.03 1.61 4.32
C CYS A 155 -17.30 2.98 4.95
N PHE A 156 -17.78 3.95 4.16
CA PHE A 156 -18.07 5.31 4.63
C PHE A 156 -19.52 5.51 5.11
N GLU A 157 -20.35 4.51 4.98
CA GLU A 157 -21.72 4.56 5.51
C GLU A 157 -21.79 4.44 7.03
#